data_1b45521243503f267f4cc3dcc8e91f8a
#
_entry.id   1b45521243503f267f4cc3dcc8e91f8a
#
_cell.length_a   1.000
_cell.length_b   1.000
_cell.length_c   1.000
_cell.angle_alpha   90.00
_cell.angle_beta   90.00
_cell.angle_gamma   90.00
#
_symmetry.space_group_name_H-M   'P 1'
#
loop_
_entity.id
_entity.type
_entity.pdbx_description
1 polymer ?
#
loop_
_entity_poly.entity_id
_entity_poly.type
_entity_poly.pdbx_seq_one_letter_code
_entity_poly.pdbx_strand_id
1 'polypeptide(L)'
;MTLGRNRLLLRCLALLLFAAAFSSSIEAADPTPRMMRVGYLGMGSPASEIREEPNFWKHLAPLGWIQGQNLVAVQVWAEGKVERLPGLVAQLLEQKVDLIITGGTPGAIEAKKATTTIPIVLVAYDRDPVASGVPGARVRSGWDNDVIRA
;
A
#
# COMPACT_ATOMS: atom_id res chain seq x y z
N MET A 1 -72.26 -4.25 0.44
CA MET A 1 -71.13 -4.90 -0.22
C MET A 1 -69.92 -3.98 -0.34
N THR A 2 -69.41 -3.38 0.78
CA THR A 2 -68.33 -2.36 0.75
C THR A 2 -67.16 -2.62 1.75
N LEU A 3 -67.25 -3.68 2.59
CA LEU A 3 -66.22 -3.96 3.60
C LEU A 3 -64.95 -4.63 3.03
N GLY A 4 -64.99 -5.30 1.89
CA GLY A 4 -63.85 -6.01 1.33
C GLY A 4 -62.78 -5.10 0.70
N ARG A 5 -63.22 -3.99 0.09
CA ARG A 5 -62.41 -3.07 -0.69
C ARG A 5 -61.49 -2.22 0.20
N ASN A 6 -61.93 -1.85 1.38
CA ASN A 6 -61.12 -1.05 2.33
C ASN A 6 -60.00 -1.88 2.98
N ARG A 7 -60.23 -3.19 3.22
CA ARG A 7 -59.20 -4.06 3.75
C ARG A 7 -58.03 -4.32 2.76
N LEU A 8 -58.34 -4.37 1.46
CA LEU A 8 -57.33 -4.52 0.43
C LEU A 8 -56.51 -3.27 0.29
N LEU A 9 -57.14 -2.08 0.28
CA LEU A 9 -56.44 -0.79 0.23
C LEU A 9 -55.53 -0.54 1.45
N LEU A 10 -55.99 -0.91 2.65
CA LEU A 10 -55.20 -0.83 3.87
C LEU A 10 -53.95 -1.76 3.86
N ARG A 11 -54.10 -2.95 3.27
CA ARG A 11 -52.98 -3.90 3.10
C ARG A 11 -51.97 -3.40 2.05
N CYS A 12 -52.41 -2.83 0.97
CA CYS A 12 -51.52 -2.25 -0.05
C CYS A 12 -50.80 -1.02 0.48
N LEU A 13 -51.45 -0.16 1.29
CA LEU A 13 -50.87 1.00 1.92
C LEU A 13 -49.81 0.61 2.99
N ALA A 14 -50.09 -0.45 3.76
CA ALA A 14 -49.14 -0.98 4.74
C ALA A 14 -47.87 -1.59 4.07
N LEU A 15 -48.02 -2.27 2.94
CA LEU A 15 -46.92 -2.81 2.16
C LEU A 15 -46.06 -1.71 1.52
N LEU A 16 -46.69 -0.63 1.04
CA LEU A 16 -45.97 0.54 0.50
C LEU A 16 -45.20 1.29 1.58
N LEU A 17 -45.76 1.43 2.79
CA LEU A 17 -45.07 2.06 3.92
C LEU A 17 -43.93 1.19 4.45
N PHE A 18 -44.04 -0.14 4.37
CA PHE A 18 -42.98 -1.06 4.78
C PHE A 18 -41.82 -1.06 3.78
N ALA A 19 -42.09 -0.90 2.47
CA ALA A 19 -41.07 -0.78 1.44
C ALA A 19 -40.27 0.51 1.54
N ALA A 20 -40.88 1.61 2.02
CA ALA A 20 -40.19 2.90 2.21
C ALA A 20 -39.23 2.89 3.40
N ALA A 21 -39.43 2.02 4.40
CA ALA A 21 -38.54 1.91 5.55
C ALA A 21 -37.22 1.16 5.27
N PHE A 22 -37.10 0.47 4.13
CA PHE A 22 -35.91 -0.29 3.73
C PHE A 22 -35.00 0.46 2.74
N SER A 23 -35.23 1.73 2.50
CA SER A 23 -34.25 2.59 1.84
C SER A 23 -33.13 2.91 2.84
N SER A 24 -32.40 1.88 3.32
CA SER A 24 -31.12 2.07 3.95
C SER A 24 -30.22 2.70 2.90
N SER A 25 -29.98 4.00 3.03
CA SER A 25 -28.91 4.67 2.33
C SER A 25 -27.64 3.86 2.61
N ILE A 26 -27.17 3.10 1.64
CA ILE A 26 -25.78 2.67 1.61
C ILE A 26 -25.03 3.98 1.43
N GLU A 27 -24.72 4.61 2.55
CA GLU A 27 -23.74 5.67 2.63
C GLU A 27 -22.45 5.01 2.17
N ALA A 28 -22.14 5.17 0.89
CA ALA A 28 -20.81 4.88 0.37
C ALA A 28 -19.89 5.74 1.22
N ALA A 29 -19.24 5.12 2.21
CA ALA A 29 -18.17 5.76 2.95
C ALA A 29 -17.19 6.23 1.88
N ASP A 30 -17.21 7.53 1.61
CA ASP A 30 -16.23 8.20 0.78
C ASP A 30 -14.88 7.78 1.39
N PRO A 31 -14.04 7.00 0.70
CA PRO A 31 -12.79 6.61 1.28
C PRO A 31 -12.02 7.90 1.50
N THR A 32 -12.05 8.41 2.74
CA THR A 32 -11.14 9.48 3.14
C THR A 32 -9.79 9.06 2.60
N PRO A 33 -9.15 9.86 1.72
CA PRO A 33 -7.92 9.46 1.05
C PRO A 33 -6.90 9.13 2.13
N ARG A 34 -6.75 7.82 2.40
CA ARG A 34 -5.82 7.34 3.41
C ARG A 34 -4.44 7.74 2.95
N MET A 35 -3.75 8.53 3.77
CA MET A 35 -2.38 8.92 3.53
C MET A 35 -1.50 7.66 3.47
N MET A 36 -1.02 7.30 2.28
CA MET A 36 -0.10 6.18 2.08
C MET A 36 1.27 6.56 2.61
N ARG A 37 1.83 5.76 3.50
CA ARG A 37 3.18 5.94 4.04
C ARG A 37 4.12 4.94 3.38
N VAL A 38 5.01 5.42 2.52
CA VAL A 38 5.98 4.58 1.81
C VAL A 38 7.35 4.73 2.44
N GLY A 39 7.89 3.64 2.95
CA GLY A 39 9.25 3.55 3.44
C GLY A 39 10.22 3.30 2.30
N TYR A 40 11.27 4.11 2.18
CA TYR A 40 12.38 3.86 1.26
C TYR A 40 13.63 3.50 2.06
N LEU A 41 14.16 2.31 1.81
CA LEU A 41 15.37 1.80 2.43
C LEU A 41 16.50 1.82 1.39
N GLY A 42 17.27 2.90 1.37
CA GLY A 42 18.40 3.07 0.48
C GLY A 42 19.66 2.40 1.00
N MET A 43 20.44 1.77 0.12
CA MET A 43 21.73 1.16 0.45
C MET A 43 22.87 2.18 0.48
N GLY A 44 22.80 3.20 -0.36
CA GLY A 44 23.77 4.27 -0.46
C GLY A 44 23.54 5.40 0.55
N SER A 45 23.84 6.62 0.11
CA SER A 45 23.58 7.85 0.84
C SER A 45 22.54 8.70 0.11
N PRO A 46 21.86 9.65 0.80
CA PRO A 46 20.98 10.59 0.11
C PRO A 46 21.66 11.28 -1.08
N ALA A 47 22.91 11.66 -0.94
CA ALA A 47 23.66 12.36 -1.99
C ALA A 47 23.94 11.48 -3.22
N SER A 48 24.13 10.17 -3.04
CA SER A 48 24.41 9.24 -4.14
C SER A 48 23.13 8.79 -4.87
N GLU A 49 22.03 8.63 -4.13
CA GLU A 49 20.78 8.10 -4.67
C GLU A 49 19.80 9.20 -5.11
N ILE A 50 19.91 10.44 -4.59
CA ILE A 50 19.09 11.59 -5.00
C ILE A 50 19.18 11.88 -6.52
N ARG A 51 20.21 11.41 -7.21
CA ARG A 51 20.30 11.53 -8.67
C ARG A 51 19.20 10.75 -9.40
N GLU A 52 18.73 9.65 -8.82
CA GLU A 52 17.76 8.74 -9.44
C GLU A 52 16.36 8.88 -8.79
N GLU A 53 16.31 9.26 -7.54
CA GLU A 53 15.11 9.28 -6.71
C GLU A 53 14.10 10.40 -7.02
N PRO A 54 14.47 11.65 -7.38
CA PRO A 54 13.47 12.67 -7.71
C PRO A 54 12.54 12.25 -8.85
N ASN A 55 13.03 11.37 -9.73
CA ASN A 55 12.22 10.87 -10.84
C ASN A 55 11.22 9.81 -10.39
N PHE A 56 11.59 8.95 -9.44
CA PHE A 56 10.69 7.91 -8.94
C PHE A 56 9.38 8.51 -8.38
N TRP A 57 9.48 9.43 -7.43
CA TRP A 57 8.31 10.07 -6.82
C TRP A 57 7.48 10.88 -7.83
N LYS A 58 8.12 11.51 -8.81
CA LYS A 58 7.45 12.23 -9.89
C LYS A 58 6.64 11.30 -10.80
N HIS A 59 7.12 10.08 -11.04
CA HIS A 59 6.39 9.10 -11.84
C HIS A 59 5.16 8.52 -11.14
N LEU A 60 5.03 8.68 -9.83
CA LEU A 60 3.83 8.29 -9.09
C LEU A 60 2.69 9.31 -9.22
N ALA A 61 2.99 10.58 -9.49
CA ALA A 61 1.99 11.65 -9.58
C ALA A 61 0.95 11.41 -10.71
N PRO A 62 1.32 11.01 -11.94
CA PRO A 62 0.35 10.65 -12.97
C PRO A 62 -0.54 9.45 -12.61
N LEU A 63 -0.10 8.63 -11.65
CA LEU A 63 -0.86 7.49 -11.12
C LEU A 63 -1.76 7.88 -9.93
N GLY A 64 -1.83 9.18 -9.62
CA GLY A 64 -2.66 9.71 -8.54
C GLY A 64 -1.97 9.75 -7.17
N TRP A 65 -0.70 9.38 -7.05
CA TRP A 65 0.06 9.42 -5.79
C TRP A 65 0.92 10.67 -5.72
N ILE A 66 0.51 11.64 -4.92
CA ILE A 66 1.15 12.96 -4.82
C ILE A 66 1.75 13.14 -3.43
N GLN A 67 3.06 13.30 -3.37
CA GLN A 67 3.78 13.53 -2.12
C GLN A 67 3.27 14.82 -1.43
N GLY A 68 2.96 14.72 -0.14
CA GLY A 68 2.39 15.80 0.66
C GLY A 68 0.87 15.94 0.56
N GLN A 69 0.18 15.22 -0.36
CA GLN A 69 -1.28 15.21 -0.47
C GLN A 69 -1.88 13.88 0.02
N ASN A 70 -1.49 12.77 -0.59
CA ASN A 70 -1.96 11.43 -0.25
C ASN A 70 -0.83 10.40 -0.10
N LEU A 71 0.42 10.85 -0.24
CA LEU A 71 1.64 10.06 -0.11
C LEU A 71 2.63 10.74 0.85
N VAL A 72 3.14 9.98 1.82
CA VAL A 72 4.28 10.36 2.68
C VAL A 72 5.43 9.41 2.42
N ALA A 73 6.57 9.95 1.98
CA ALA A 73 7.81 9.19 1.84
C ALA A 73 8.62 9.27 3.14
N VAL A 74 8.91 8.12 3.74
CA VAL A 74 9.81 7.97 4.89
C VAL A 74 11.10 7.32 4.39
N GLN A 75 12.18 8.07 4.38
CA GLN A 75 13.44 7.65 3.76
C GLN A 75 14.49 7.39 4.82
N VAL A 76 15.18 6.25 4.71
CA VAL A 76 16.32 5.87 5.58
C VAL A 76 17.45 5.32 4.73
N TRP A 77 18.71 5.54 5.17
CA TRP A 77 19.89 5.31 4.37
C TRP A 77 20.94 4.51 5.13
N ALA A 78 21.40 3.41 4.53
CA ALA A 78 22.43 2.56 5.12
C ALA A 78 23.85 3.11 4.98
N GLU A 79 24.09 4.04 4.04
CA GLU A 79 25.41 4.62 3.75
C GLU A 79 26.48 3.56 3.45
N GLY A 80 26.10 2.52 2.72
CA GLY A 80 26.96 1.38 2.39
C GLY A 80 27.20 0.39 3.53
N LYS A 81 26.59 0.61 4.70
CA LYS A 81 26.80 -0.19 5.92
C LYS A 81 25.64 -1.15 6.13
N VAL A 82 25.83 -2.41 5.72
CA VAL A 82 24.80 -3.47 5.81
C VAL A 82 24.36 -3.72 7.26
N GLU A 83 25.26 -3.55 8.21
CA GLU A 83 24.98 -3.69 9.65
C GLU A 83 23.97 -2.69 10.20
N ARG A 84 23.70 -1.60 9.49
CA ARG A 84 22.67 -0.61 9.87
C ARG A 84 21.26 -1.03 9.48
N LEU A 85 21.11 -1.96 8.51
CA LEU A 85 19.81 -2.34 7.94
C LEU A 85 18.78 -2.78 8.98
N PRO A 86 19.10 -3.64 9.97
CA PRO A 86 18.11 -4.06 10.96
C PRO A 86 17.51 -2.86 11.72
N GLY A 87 18.33 -1.92 12.16
CA GLY A 87 17.89 -0.72 12.86
C GLY A 87 17.07 0.23 11.98
N LEU A 88 17.44 0.36 10.70
CA LEU A 88 16.71 1.19 9.74
C LEU A 88 15.34 0.60 9.39
N VAL A 89 15.26 -0.72 9.26
CA VAL A 89 13.97 -1.41 9.06
C VAL A 89 13.08 -1.22 10.28
N ALA A 90 13.61 -1.38 11.49
CA ALA A 90 12.86 -1.12 12.73
C ALA A 90 12.31 0.31 12.76
N GLN A 91 13.12 1.29 12.39
CA GLN A 91 12.69 2.70 12.28
C GLN A 91 11.53 2.87 11.29
N LEU A 92 11.54 2.20 10.12
CA LEU A 92 10.43 2.24 9.17
C LEU A 92 9.15 1.63 9.76
N LEU A 93 9.28 0.52 10.48
CA LEU A 93 8.13 -0.13 11.14
C LEU A 93 7.53 0.76 12.23
N GLU A 94 8.35 1.43 13.05
CA GLU A 94 7.90 2.41 14.04
C GLU A 94 7.14 3.58 13.40
N GLN A 95 7.54 3.99 12.20
CA GLN A 95 6.86 5.02 11.41
C GLN A 95 5.56 4.52 10.76
N LYS A 96 5.19 3.24 10.98
CA LYS A 96 3.96 2.61 10.47
C LYS A 96 3.81 2.77 8.96
N VAL A 97 4.85 2.42 8.22
CA VAL A 97 4.80 2.44 6.76
C VAL A 97 3.86 1.35 6.22
N ASP A 98 3.15 1.65 5.14
CA ASP A 98 2.23 0.74 4.46
C ASP A 98 2.94 -0.11 3.40
N LEU A 99 4.13 0.33 2.95
CA LEU A 99 4.93 -0.30 1.91
C LEU A 99 6.41 0.00 2.17
N ILE A 100 7.29 -0.95 1.95
CA ILE A 100 8.74 -0.75 1.97
C ILE A 100 9.28 -0.92 0.55
N ILE A 101 10.02 0.08 0.08
CA ILE A 101 10.78 0.03 -1.16
C ILE A 101 12.25 -0.05 -0.81
N THR A 102 13.00 -0.93 -1.45
CA THR A 102 14.45 -1.05 -1.22
C THR A 102 15.22 -1.19 -2.53
N GLY A 103 16.38 -0.55 -2.59
CA GLY A 103 17.27 -0.55 -3.74
C GLY A 103 18.30 -1.68 -3.76
N GLY A 104 18.17 -2.71 -2.93
CA GLY A 104 19.15 -3.80 -2.93
C GLY A 104 18.69 -5.06 -2.23
N THR A 105 19.21 -6.21 -2.67
CA THR A 105 18.91 -7.53 -2.09
C THR A 105 19.13 -7.60 -0.56
N PRO A 106 20.23 -7.06 0.02
CA PRO A 106 20.41 -7.08 1.46
C PRO A 106 19.29 -6.38 2.23
N GLY A 107 18.82 -5.21 1.72
CA GLY A 107 17.69 -4.48 2.31
C GLY A 107 16.40 -5.28 2.27
N ALA A 108 16.14 -5.98 1.15
CA ALA A 108 14.96 -6.84 1.01
C ALA A 108 14.98 -8.02 2.00
N ILE A 109 16.14 -8.65 2.19
CA ILE A 109 16.31 -9.75 3.14
C ILE A 109 16.03 -9.27 4.57
N GLU A 110 16.61 -8.13 4.99
CA GLU A 110 16.40 -7.61 6.35
C GLU A 110 14.97 -7.14 6.57
N ALA A 111 14.36 -6.47 5.58
CA ALA A 111 12.94 -6.10 5.66
C ALA A 111 12.05 -7.34 5.79
N LYS A 112 12.32 -8.40 5.03
CA LYS A 112 11.55 -9.65 5.08
C LYS A 112 11.67 -10.39 6.41
N LYS A 113 12.82 -10.32 7.08
CA LYS A 113 12.99 -10.87 8.44
C LYS A 113 12.15 -10.12 9.47
N ALA A 114 12.01 -8.80 9.29
CA ALA A 114 11.37 -7.92 10.27
C ALA A 114 9.83 -7.83 10.11
N THR A 115 9.28 -8.11 8.93
CA THR A 115 7.84 -8.07 8.69
C THR A 115 7.36 -9.17 7.76
N THR A 116 6.16 -9.69 8.04
CA THR A 116 5.43 -10.62 7.18
C THR A 116 4.17 -10.01 6.59
N THR A 117 3.80 -8.81 7.02
CA THR A 117 2.53 -8.16 6.66
C THR A 117 2.70 -6.95 5.73
N ILE A 118 3.83 -6.24 5.85
CA ILE A 118 4.09 -5.07 5.01
C ILE A 118 4.69 -5.54 3.67
N PRO A 119 4.10 -5.18 2.53
CA PRO A 119 4.65 -5.52 1.23
C PRO A 119 6.02 -4.85 1.02
N ILE A 120 6.94 -5.57 0.38
CA ILE A 120 8.30 -5.11 0.08
C ILE A 120 8.47 -5.12 -1.43
N VAL A 121 8.89 -3.98 -1.98
CA VAL A 121 9.22 -3.80 -3.40
C VAL A 121 10.72 -3.62 -3.54
N LEU A 122 11.35 -4.48 -4.32
CA LEU A 122 12.75 -4.39 -4.67
C LEU A 122 12.89 -3.71 -6.05
N VAL A 123 13.44 -2.51 -6.11
CA VAL A 123 13.50 -1.69 -7.34
C VAL A 123 14.81 -1.81 -8.09
N ALA A 124 15.88 -2.26 -7.44
CA ALA A 124 17.16 -2.53 -8.07
C ALA A 124 17.82 -3.73 -7.39
N TYR A 125 18.34 -4.64 -8.18
CA TYR A 125 19.06 -5.79 -7.68
C TYR A 125 20.22 -6.11 -8.63
N ASP A 126 21.34 -6.44 -8.05
CA ASP A 126 22.56 -6.87 -8.73
C ASP A 126 22.58 -8.38 -9.00
N ARG A 127 21.63 -9.11 -8.39
CA ARG A 127 21.43 -10.57 -8.56
C ARG A 127 19.96 -10.90 -8.50
N ASP A 128 19.56 -11.98 -9.19
CA ASP A 128 18.20 -12.52 -9.11
C ASP A 128 17.81 -12.76 -7.63
N PRO A 129 16.78 -12.08 -7.11
CA PRO A 129 16.37 -12.20 -5.72
C PRO A 129 15.89 -13.61 -5.38
N VAL A 130 15.31 -14.35 -6.33
CA VAL A 130 14.91 -15.76 -6.15
C VAL A 130 16.14 -16.65 -5.98
N ALA A 131 17.12 -16.50 -6.87
CA ALA A 131 18.39 -17.23 -6.80
C ALA A 131 19.23 -16.83 -5.57
N SER A 132 19.06 -15.61 -5.08
CA SER A 132 19.71 -15.11 -3.84
C SER A 132 19.00 -15.56 -2.57
N GLY A 133 17.95 -16.37 -2.66
CA GLY A 133 17.26 -16.94 -1.50
C GLY A 133 16.36 -15.94 -0.76
N VAL A 134 15.88 -14.89 -1.42
CA VAL A 134 14.88 -13.97 -0.81
C VAL A 134 13.56 -14.72 -0.71
N PRO A 135 13.05 -15.05 0.50
CA PRO A 135 11.84 -15.84 0.65
C PRO A 135 10.62 -15.14 0.06
N GLY A 136 9.86 -15.86 -0.77
CA GLY A 136 8.66 -15.32 -1.39
C GLY A 136 8.88 -14.30 -2.51
N ALA A 137 10.13 -14.11 -2.95
CA ALA A 137 10.42 -13.28 -4.10
C ALA A 137 9.77 -13.88 -5.37
N ARG A 138 9.13 -13.01 -6.16
CA ARG A 138 8.63 -13.35 -7.50
C ARG A 138 9.21 -12.34 -8.46
N VAL A 139 10.01 -12.81 -9.40
CA VAL A 139 10.56 -12.01 -10.48
C VAL A 139 9.52 -11.98 -11.61
N ARG A 140 9.09 -10.79 -12.01
CA ARG A 140 8.42 -10.59 -13.28
C ARG A 140 9.47 -10.16 -14.29
N SER A 141 9.68 -10.97 -15.31
CA SER A 141 10.56 -10.62 -16.44
C SER A 141 9.92 -9.52 -17.28
N GLY A 142 10.61 -8.41 -17.39
CA GLY A 142 10.13 -7.19 -18.04
C GLY A 142 10.09 -6.06 -17.03
N TRP A 143 10.25 -4.85 -17.38
CA TRP A 143 10.29 -3.60 -16.58
C TRP A 143 9.30 -3.47 -15.39
N ASP A 144 8.80 -4.57 -14.92
CA ASP A 144 7.86 -4.69 -13.81
C ASP A 144 8.64 -4.83 -12.50
N ASN A 145 8.46 -3.88 -11.62
CA ASN A 145 9.00 -3.88 -10.26
C ASN A 145 8.60 -5.16 -9.52
N ASP A 146 9.57 -5.86 -8.96
CA ASP A 146 9.32 -7.07 -8.19
C ASP A 146 8.66 -6.75 -6.86
N VAL A 147 7.45 -7.26 -6.66
CA VAL A 147 6.74 -7.17 -5.39
C VAL A 147 6.96 -8.46 -4.62
N ILE A 148 7.71 -8.37 -3.53
CA ILE A 148 7.88 -9.45 -2.58
C ILE A 148 6.70 -9.39 -1.61
N ARG A 149 5.74 -10.28 -1.78
CA ARG A 149 4.65 -10.42 -0.81
C ARG A 149 5.08 -11.34 0.33
N ALA A 150 4.67 -10.94 1.53
CA ALA A 150 4.87 -11.72 2.74
C ALA A 150 4.01 -12.99 2.74
#